data_3efe3d41fa2fe703777764a60aec6319
#
_entry.id   3efe3d41fa2fe703777764a60aec6319
#
_cell.length_a   1.000
_cell.length_b   1.000
_cell.length_c   1.000
_cell.angle_alpha   90.00
_cell.angle_beta   90.00
_cell.angle_gamma   90.00
#
_symmetry.space_group_name_H-M   'P 1'
#
loop_
_entity.id
_entity.type
_entity.pdbx_description
1 polymer ?
#
loop_
_entity_poly.entity_id
_entity_poly.type
_entity_poly.pdbx_seq_one_letter_code
_entity_poly.pdbx_strand_id
1 'polypeptide(L)'
;AIGDAYARQLKWDGVSKNKFYTNGGSGDWVWPNDPQYWNAMLAYRGFLIDQTDPDDPGTWKPTWVGNNAGVDHYTMLRSKGSIGEYVLSVGANINNKIYIGASLGIQSVYQRKYIDYVEEYFYDAPSQNTHDFGNSGLDYQLLRWKLNQSVIVDGTGVNFKAGIVYRPTANLRLGAAIHTPTYYSLDRK
;
A
#
# COMPACT_ATOMS: atom_id res chain seq x y z
N ALA A 1 -11.41 11.15 12.20
CA ALA A 1 -11.62 9.68 12.06
C ALA A 1 -11.37 9.25 10.61
N ILE A 2 -10.93 8.02 10.42
CA ILE A 2 -10.62 7.49 9.08
C ILE A 2 -11.89 7.41 8.20
N GLY A 3 -13.05 7.15 8.80
CA GLY A 3 -14.34 7.17 8.12
C GLY A 3 -14.64 8.50 7.43
N ASP A 4 -14.33 9.61 8.07
CA ASP A 4 -14.49 10.92 7.46
C ASP A 4 -13.56 11.14 6.25
N ALA A 5 -12.34 10.61 6.30
CA ALA A 5 -11.43 10.67 5.16
C ALA A 5 -11.95 9.88 3.96
N TYR A 6 -12.47 8.66 4.17
CA TYR A 6 -13.04 7.86 3.09
C TYR A 6 -14.35 8.44 2.54
N ALA A 7 -15.23 8.96 3.41
CA ALA A 7 -16.45 9.63 2.96
C ALA A 7 -16.13 10.84 2.09
N ARG A 8 -15.16 11.67 2.49
CA ARG A 8 -14.70 12.82 1.69
C ARG A 8 -14.06 12.39 0.38
N GLN A 9 -13.25 11.34 0.37
CA GLN A 9 -12.66 10.79 -0.87
C GLN A 9 -13.76 10.41 -1.87
N LEU A 10 -14.75 9.62 -1.45
CA LEU A 10 -15.83 9.15 -2.32
C LEU A 10 -16.70 10.31 -2.82
N LYS A 11 -16.96 11.33 -1.97
CA LYS A 11 -17.64 12.57 -2.38
C LYS A 11 -16.88 13.30 -3.47
N TRP A 12 -15.59 13.51 -3.24
CA TRP A 12 -14.73 14.26 -4.16
C TRP A 12 -14.60 13.58 -5.51
N ASP A 13 -14.47 12.26 -5.50
CA ASP A 13 -14.29 11.44 -6.70
C ASP A 13 -15.62 11.13 -7.41
N GLY A 14 -16.76 11.53 -6.85
CA GLY A 14 -18.09 11.29 -7.41
C GLY A 14 -18.47 9.81 -7.45
N VAL A 15 -18.00 9.02 -6.46
CA VAL A 15 -18.22 7.57 -6.42
C VAL A 15 -19.46 7.25 -5.60
N SER A 16 -20.46 6.64 -6.23
CA SER A 16 -21.66 6.13 -5.58
C SER A 16 -21.44 4.72 -5.02
N LYS A 17 -22.17 4.36 -3.96
CA LYS A 17 -22.20 3.00 -3.40
C LYS A 17 -22.63 1.93 -4.42
N ASN A 18 -23.36 2.33 -5.46
CA ASN A 18 -23.77 1.45 -6.54
C ASN A 18 -22.58 0.78 -7.26
N LYS A 19 -21.40 1.40 -7.26
CA LYS A 19 -20.15 0.80 -7.78
C LYS A 19 -19.66 -0.41 -7.00
N PHE A 20 -20.16 -0.63 -5.79
CA PHE A 20 -19.79 -1.76 -4.94
C PHE A 20 -20.70 -2.96 -5.07
N TYR A 21 -21.65 -2.93 -6.03
CA TYR A 21 -22.59 -4.01 -6.30
C TYR A 21 -22.60 -4.39 -7.78
N THR A 22 -22.95 -5.66 -8.10
CA THR A 22 -22.97 -6.18 -9.48
C THR A 22 -24.00 -5.50 -10.37
N ASN A 23 -25.17 -5.13 -9.81
CA ASN A 23 -26.31 -4.59 -10.55
C ASN A 23 -26.67 -3.16 -10.15
N GLY A 24 -25.65 -2.28 -9.98
CA GLY A 24 -25.92 -0.87 -9.68
C GLY A 24 -26.69 -0.64 -8.38
N GLY A 25 -26.40 -1.41 -7.33
CA GLY A 25 -26.95 -1.20 -6.00
C GLY A 25 -27.82 -2.33 -5.43
N SER A 26 -28.10 -3.39 -6.20
CA SER A 26 -29.02 -4.47 -5.79
C SER A 26 -28.48 -5.89 -5.98
N GLY A 27 -27.21 -6.05 -6.34
CA GLY A 27 -26.59 -7.35 -6.57
C GLY A 27 -25.61 -7.76 -5.48
N ASP A 28 -24.79 -8.75 -5.81
CA ASP A 28 -23.68 -9.16 -4.95
C ASP A 28 -22.61 -8.09 -4.84
N TRP A 29 -21.88 -8.12 -3.75
CA TRP A 29 -20.74 -7.24 -3.55
C TRP A 29 -19.62 -7.51 -4.55
N VAL A 30 -19.10 -6.46 -5.19
CA VAL A 30 -17.92 -6.54 -6.07
C VAL A 30 -16.84 -5.60 -5.62
N TRP A 31 -15.59 -6.06 -5.81
CA TRP A 31 -14.45 -5.19 -5.61
C TRP A 31 -14.39 -4.16 -6.74
N PRO A 32 -14.24 -2.86 -6.44
CA PRO A 32 -14.02 -1.86 -7.47
C PRO A 32 -12.77 -2.20 -8.29
N ASN A 33 -12.83 -1.96 -9.60
CA ASN A 33 -11.68 -2.16 -10.49
C ASN A 33 -10.50 -1.28 -10.11
N ASP A 34 -10.77 -0.15 -9.48
CA ASP A 34 -9.75 0.78 -9.01
C ASP A 34 -9.39 0.48 -7.54
N PRO A 35 -8.15 0.02 -7.28
CA PRO A 35 -7.70 -0.34 -5.94
C PRO A 35 -7.75 0.79 -4.91
N GLN A 36 -7.74 2.04 -5.35
CA GLN A 36 -7.83 3.19 -4.44
C GLN A 36 -9.13 3.19 -3.60
N TYR A 37 -10.22 2.59 -4.09
CA TYR A 37 -11.51 2.54 -3.40
C TYR A 37 -11.69 1.29 -2.52
N TRP A 38 -10.76 0.34 -2.49
CA TRP A 38 -10.91 -0.89 -1.71
C TRP A 38 -11.10 -0.62 -0.22
N ASN A 39 -10.32 0.29 0.34
CA ASN A 39 -10.46 0.64 1.76
C ASN A 39 -11.77 1.37 2.05
N ALA A 40 -12.22 2.24 1.15
CA ALA A 40 -13.50 2.93 1.27
C ALA A 40 -14.68 1.95 1.16
N MET A 41 -14.59 0.95 0.26
CA MET A 41 -15.56 -0.14 0.18
C MET A 41 -15.59 -0.96 1.46
N LEU A 42 -14.42 -1.32 2.04
CA LEU A 42 -14.38 -2.03 3.33
C LEU A 42 -14.98 -1.19 4.46
N ALA A 43 -14.73 0.12 4.47
CA ALA A 43 -15.33 1.04 5.44
C ALA A 43 -16.87 1.09 5.29
N TYR A 44 -17.39 1.11 4.08
CA TYR A 44 -18.82 1.03 3.82
C TYR A 44 -19.41 -0.34 4.25
N ARG A 45 -18.79 -1.45 3.89
CA ARG A 45 -19.22 -2.79 4.32
C ARG A 45 -19.14 -2.98 5.84
N GLY A 46 -18.20 -2.32 6.49
CA GLY A 46 -18.05 -2.32 7.96
C GLY A 46 -18.93 -1.28 8.65
N PHE A 47 -19.87 -0.65 7.95
CA PHE A 47 -20.78 0.39 8.47
C PHE A 47 -20.04 1.58 9.11
N LEU A 48 -18.79 1.84 8.72
CA LEU A 48 -18.05 3.01 9.19
C LEU A 48 -18.48 4.28 8.47
N ILE A 49 -18.90 4.14 7.20
CA ILE A 49 -19.47 5.19 6.36
C ILE A 49 -20.73 4.69 5.67
N ASP A 50 -21.62 5.60 5.35
CA ASP A 50 -22.81 5.30 4.54
C ASP A 50 -23.13 6.43 3.58
N GLN A 51 -23.87 6.12 2.52
CA GLN A 51 -24.40 7.04 1.55
C GLN A 51 -25.93 7.10 1.67
N THR A 52 -26.48 8.25 2.01
CA THR A 52 -27.93 8.41 2.25
C THR A 52 -28.71 8.31 0.95
N ASP A 53 -28.22 8.92 -0.13
CA ASP A 53 -28.82 8.86 -1.46
C ASP A 53 -27.85 8.15 -2.42
N PRO A 54 -28.22 6.98 -2.98
CA PRO A 54 -27.37 6.25 -3.91
C PRO A 54 -27.04 6.97 -5.19
N ASP A 55 -27.88 7.91 -5.60
CA ASP A 55 -27.73 8.67 -6.84
C ASP A 55 -26.94 9.96 -6.66
N ASP A 56 -26.73 10.41 -5.40
CA ASP A 56 -25.94 11.59 -5.08
C ASP A 56 -24.68 11.24 -4.27
N PRO A 57 -23.49 11.18 -4.91
CA PRO A 57 -22.22 10.95 -4.21
C PRO A 57 -21.89 11.96 -3.12
N GLY A 58 -22.50 13.16 -3.16
CA GLY A 58 -22.35 14.19 -2.13
C GLY A 58 -22.90 13.78 -0.76
N THR A 59 -23.72 12.71 -0.68
CA THR A 59 -24.40 12.28 0.54
C THR A 59 -23.61 11.27 1.39
N TRP A 60 -22.38 10.90 1.02
CA TRP A 60 -21.51 10.10 1.85
C TRP A 60 -21.22 10.77 3.20
N LYS A 61 -21.33 10.04 4.28
CA LYS A 61 -21.05 10.52 5.64
C LYS A 61 -20.49 9.39 6.52
N PRO A 62 -19.71 9.73 7.55
CA PRO A 62 -19.39 8.75 8.60
C PRO A 62 -20.69 8.39 9.35
N THR A 63 -20.85 7.11 9.65
CA THR A 63 -22.07 6.61 10.31
C THR A 63 -22.05 6.87 11.82
N TRP A 64 -20.84 6.87 12.42
CA TRP A 64 -20.67 6.81 13.86
C TRP A 64 -20.12 8.09 14.52
N VAL A 65 -19.75 9.09 13.71
CA VAL A 65 -19.12 10.31 14.24
C VAL A 65 -20.16 11.35 14.60
N GLY A 66 -20.51 11.44 15.86
CA GLY A 66 -21.27 12.57 16.40
C GLY A 66 -20.35 13.69 16.90
N ASN A 67 -20.97 14.81 17.26
CA ASN A 67 -20.26 16.04 17.62
C ASN A 67 -19.39 15.97 18.89
N ASN A 68 -19.49 14.90 19.70
CA ASN A 68 -18.81 14.76 20.99
C ASN A 68 -18.14 13.39 21.15
N ALA A 69 -17.74 12.70 20.08
CA ALA A 69 -17.01 11.46 20.18
C ALA A 69 -15.50 11.73 20.19
N GLY A 70 -14.81 11.26 21.22
CA GLY A 70 -13.35 11.12 21.23
C GLY A 70 -12.94 9.89 20.43
N VAL A 71 -11.80 9.95 19.75
CA VAL A 71 -11.25 8.83 18.96
C VAL A 71 -9.78 8.68 19.27
N ASP A 72 -9.39 7.51 19.77
CA ASP A 72 -7.99 7.13 19.89
C ASP A 72 -7.54 6.33 18.66
N HIS A 73 -6.37 6.69 18.13
CA HIS A 73 -5.80 6.08 16.94
C HIS A 73 -4.54 5.29 17.30
N TYR A 74 -4.51 4.03 16.90
CA TYR A 74 -3.32 3.18 17.02
C TYR A 74 -2.91 2.67 15.66
N THR A 75 -1.65 2.87 15.31
CA THR A 75 -1.09 2.34 14.05
C THR A 75 0.14 1.51 14.36
N MET A 76 0.15 0.26 13.95
CA MET A 76 1.31 -0.60 14.00
C MET A 76 1.76 -0.93 12.58
N LEU A 77 3.01 -0.59 12.26
CA LEU A 77 3.65 -0.92 11.01
C LEU A 77 4.78 -1.92 11.24
N ARG A 78 4.70 -3.07 10.57
CA ARG A 78 5.79 -4.05 10.52
C ARG A 78 6.23 -4.21 9.08
N SER A 79 7.52 -3.96 8.81
CA SER A 79 8.14 -4.19 7.51
C SER A 79 9.29 -5.16 7.66
N LYS A 80 9.30 -6.21 6.83
CA LYS A 80 10.39 -7.17 6.73
C LYS A 80 10.70 -7.38 5.26
N GLY A 81 11.99 -7.47 4.93
CA GLY A 81 12.39 -7.73 3.56
C GLY A 81 13.88 -8.04 3.46
N SER A 82 14.25 -8.52 2.30
CA SER A 82 15.63 -8.79 1.94
C SER A 82 15.86 -8.50 0.47
N ILE A 83 17.08 -8.07 0.16
CA ILE A 83 17.59 -7.99 -1.19
C ILE A 83 18.85 -8.85 -1.21
N GLY A 84 18.83 -9.90 -2.03
CA GLY A 84 19.99 -10.74 -2.31
C GLY A 84 20.53 -10.44 -3.70
N GLU A 85 21.84 -10.51 -3.90
CA GLU A 85 22.47 -10.39 -5.22
C GLU A 85 23.40 -11.58 -5.47
N TYR A 86 23.17 -12.26 -6.58
CA TYR A 86 24.09 -13.24 -7.14
C TYR A 86 24.94 -12.55 -8.20
N VAL A 87 26.27 -12.58 -8.04
CA VAL A 87 27.17 -11.89 -8.95
C VAL A 87 28.07 -12.91 -9.64
N LEU A 88 28.02 -12.90 -10.98
CA LEU A 88 28.97 -13.61 -11.82
C LEU A 88 29.98 -12.60 -12.35
N SER A 89 31.27 -12.82 -12.08
CA SER A 89 32.34 -11.91 -12.49
C SER A 89 33.42 -12.65 -13.28
N VAL A 90 33.91 -12.00 -14.30
CA VAL A 90 35.07 -12.45 -15.07
C VAL A 90 36.07 -11.30 -15.15
N GLY A 91 37.34 -11.66 -15.14
CA GLY A 91 38.42 -10.68 -15.26
C GLY A 91 39.63 -11.25 -16.00
N ALA A 92 40.33 -10.40 -16.70
CA ALA A 92 41.57 -10.72 -17.40
C ALA A 92 42.66 -9.70 -17.14
N ASN A 93 43.89 -10.19 -17.09
CA ASN A 93 45.10 -9.38 -17.00
C ASN A 93 45.93 -9.60 -18.27
N ILE A 94 46.21 -8.53 -18.99
CA ILE A 94 46.96 -8.55 -20.24
C ILE A 94 48.31 -7.86 -19.99
N ASN A 95 49.38 -8.64 -20.05
CA ASN A 95 50.77 -8.20 -19.92
C ASN A 95 51.04 -7.36 -18.68
N ASN A 96 50.32 -7.54 -17.57
CA ASN A 96 50.40 -6.73 -16.36
C ASN A 96 50.24 -5.20 -16.56
N LYS A 97 49.68 -4.81 -17.71
CA LYS A 97 49.42 -3.43 -18.09
C LYS A 97 47.94 -3.09 -18.21
N ILE A 98 47.13 -4.02 -18.66
CA ILE A 98 45.69 -3.84 -18.86
C ILE A 98 44.96 -4.89 -18.08
N TYR A 99 44.05 -4.44 -17.21
CA TYR A 99 43.13 -5.28 -16.44
C TYR A 99 41.73 -4.93 -16.89
N ILE A 100 40.98 -5.93 -17.31
CA ILE A 100 39.58 -5.80 -17.72
C ILE A 100 38.71 -6.70 -16.86
N GLY A 101 37.52 -6.25 -16.54
CA GLY A 101 36.58 -7.03 -15.77
C GLY A 101 35.16 -6.70 -16.13
N ALA A 102 34.30 -7.71 -16.05
CA ALA A 102 32.86 -7.56 -16.21
C ALA A 102 32.13 -8.41 -15.17
N SER A 103 30.96 -7.93 -14.74
CA SER A 103 30.12 -8.62 -13.78
C SER A 103 28.67 -8.50 -14.20
N LEU A 104 27.94 -9.60 -14.02
CA LEU A 104 26.50 -9.68 -14.15
C LEU A 104 25.91 -9.90 -12.75
N GLY A 105 25.06 -9.00 -12.29
CA GLY A 105 24.34 -9.10 -11.03
C GLY A 105 22.89 -9.50 -11.27
N ILE A 106 22.44 -10.56 -10.59
CA ILE A 106 21.05 -10.99 -10.55
C ILE A 106 20.55 -10.77 -9.14
N GLN A 107 19.59 -9.86 -8.98
CA GLN A 107 19.04 -9.49 -7.68
C GLN A 107 17.70 -10.19 -7.45
N SER A 108 17.48 -10.62 -6.21
CA SER A 108 16.19 -11.12 -5.73
C SER A 108 15.71 -10.17 -4.64
N VAL A 109 14.50 -9.67 -4.79
CA VAL A 109 13.86 -8.73 -3.87
C VAL A 109 12.66 -9.40 -3.24
N TYR A 110 12.56 -9.31 -1.93
CA TYR A 110 11.38 -9.70 -1.18
C TYR A 110 11.09 -8.69 -0.09
N GLN A 111 9.87 -8.17 -0.04
CA GLN A 111 9.41 -7.28 1.01
C GLN A 111 8.00 -7.66 1.43
N ARG A 112 7.76 -7.68 2.74
CA ARG A 112 6.43 -7.86 3.32
C ARG A 112 6.16 -6.75 4.32
N LYS A 113 5.04 -6.06 4.12
CA LYS A 113 4.60 -4.96 4.96
C LYS A 113 3.23 -5.29 5.54
N TYR A 114 3.11 -5.18 6.86
CA TYR A 114 1.84 -5.28 7.58
C TYR A 114 1.53 -3.94 8.20
N ILE A 115 0.29 -3.53 8.06
CA ILE A 115 -0.25 -2.33 8.69
C ILE A 115 -1.48 -2.76 9.46
N ASP A 116 -1.47 -2.54 10.77
CA ASP A 116 -2.62 -2.64 11.64
C ASP A 116 -3.02 -1.22 12.05
N TYR A 117 -4.21 -0.80 11.66
CA TYR A 117 -4.79 0.48 12.03
C TYR A 117 -6.03 0.23 12.88
N VAL A 118 -6.12 0.89 14.03
CA VAL A 118 -7.22 0.74 14.99
C VAL A 118 -7.72 2.11 15.39
N GLU A 119 -9.03 2.30 15.41
CA GLU A 119 -9.72 3.41 16.03
C GLU A 119 -10.58 2.88 17.18
N GLU A 120 -10.47 3.48 18.36
CA GLU A 120 -11.34 3.26 19.52
C GLU A 120 -12.13 4.54 19.78
N TYR A 121 -13.44 4.40 19.91
CA TYR A 121 -14.37 5.52 20.03
C TYR A 121 -14.86 5.63 21.47
N PHE A 122 -14.83 6.86 22.00
CA PHE A 122 -15.33 7.21 23.31
C PHE A 122 -16.51 8.17 23.16
N TYR A 123 -17.60 7.88 23.82
CA TYR A 123 -18.82 8.67 23.77
C TYR A 123 -19.12 9.23 25.16
N ASP A 124 -19.34 10.55 25.26
CA ASP A 124 -19.64 11.23 26.52
C ASP A 124 -21.02 10.84 27.08
N ALA A 125 -21.93 10.34 26.22
CA ALA A 125 -23.24 9.85 26.62
C ALA A 125 -23.69 8.65 25.78
N PRO A 126 -24.31 7.61 26.42
CA PRO A 126 -24.73 6.38 25.74
C PRO A 126 -25.76 6.58 24.62
N SER A 127 -26.52 7.66 24.64
CA SER A 127 -27.61 7.93 23.69
C SER A 127 -27.22 8.75 22.47
N GLN A 128 -25.94 9.15 22.35
CA GLN A 128 -25.46 9.94 21.23
C GLN A 128 -24.64 9.01 20.28
N ASN A 129 -24.92 9.12 19.00
CA ASN A 129 -24.20 8.38 17.93
C ASN A 129 -24.51 6.88 17.90
N THR A 130 -25.77 6.53 18.03
CA THR A 130 -26.26 5.17 17.83
C THR A 130 -26.77 4.98 16.40
N HIS A 131 -26.74 3.75 15.92
CA HIS A 131 -27.30 3.35 14.61
C HIS A 131 -28.17 2.11 14.76
N ASP A 132 -29.41 2.22 14.29
CA ASP A 132 -30.32 1.08 14.21
C ASP A 132 -30.11 0.32 12.89
N PHE A 133 -29.67 -0.92 12.98
CA PHE A 133 -29.53 -1.83 11.85
C PHE A 133 -30.85 -2.54 11.55
N GLY A 134 -31.77 -1.84 10.91
CA GLY A 134 -32.96 -2.46 10.32
C GLY A 134 -34.10 -2.75 11.26
N ASN A 135 -34.66 -1.75 11.91
CA ASN A 135 -35.90 -1.82 12.68
C ASN A 135 -35.91 -2.80 13.87
N SER A 136 -34.74 -3.10 14.41
CA SER A 136 -34.66 -3.96 15.62
C SER A 136 -35.08 -3.25 16.90
N GLY A 137 -35.22 -1.93 16.88
CA GLY A 137 -35.43 -1.11 18.06
C GLY A 137 -34.23 -1.11 19.03
N LEU A 138 -33.08 -1.60 18.58
CA LEU A 138 -31.84 -1.62 19.34
C LEU A 138 -30.85 -0.63 18.74
N ASP A 139 -30.39 0.28 19.57
CA ASP A 139 -29.36 1.24 19.19
C ASP A 139 -27.95 0.65 19.46
N TYR A 140 -27.12 0.65 18.44
CA TYR A 140 -25.75 0.16 18.53
C TYR A 140 -24.76 1.32 18.44
N GLN A 141 -23.66 1.22 19.18
CA GLN A 141 -22.52 2.14 19.12
C GLN A 141 -21.30 1.43 18.57
N LEU A 142 -20.56 2.10 17.69
CA LEU A 142 -19.26 1.61 17.26
C LEU A 142 -18.22 1.94 18.34
N LEU A 143 -17.71 0.91 18.99
CA LEU A 143 -16.67 1.07 20.02
C LEU A 143 -15.26 0.96 19.44
N ARG A 144 -15.08 0.14 18.42
CA ARG A 144 -13.76 -0.13 17.84
C ARG A 144 -13.87 -0.52 16.36
N TRP A 145 -12.96 0.01 15.57
CA TRP A 145 -12.78 -0.38 14.19
C TRP A 145 -11.32 -0.73 13.92
N LYS A 146 -11.07 -1.77 13.12
CA LYS A 146 -9.72 -2.23 12.82
C LYS A 146 -9.57 -2.51 11.34
N LEU A 147 -8.51 -1.95 10.73
CA LEU A 147 -8.08 -2.26 9.37
C LEU A 147 -6.73 -2.96 9.39
N ASN A 148 -6.69 -4.17 8.83
CA ASN A 148 -5.46 -4.92 8.64
C ASN A 148 -5.13 -4.95 7.15
N GLN A 149 -3.92 -4.54 6.82
CA GLN A 149 -3.42 -4.59 5.45
C GLN A 149 -2.12 -5.38 5.40
N SER A 150 -1.98 -6.21 4.36
CA SER A 150 -0.73 -6.91 4.06
C SER A 150 -0.36 -6.62 2.62
N VAL A 151 0.86 -6.16 2.40
CA VAL A 151 1.42 -5.94 1.07
C VAL A 151 2.69 -6.76 0.96
N ILE A 152 2.76 -7.59 -0.06
CA ILE A 152 3.94 -8.37 -0.42
C ILE A 152 4.44 -7.85 -1.75
N VAL A 153 5.72 -7.55 -1.81
CA VAL A 153 6.43 -7.21 -3.05
C VAL A 153 7.55 -8.22 -3.22
N ASP A 154 7.54 -8.93 -4.31
CA ASP A 154 8.58 -9.89 -4.68
C ASP A 154 8.98 -9.69 -6.14
N GLY A 155 10.22 -10.02 -6.47
CA GLY A 155 10.68 -9.94 -7.84
C GLY A 155 12.18 -10.09 -8.00
N THR A 156 12.61 -9.87 -9.24
CA THR A 156 14.01 -10.02 -9.64
C THR A 156 14.49 -8.77 -10.38
N GLY A 157 15.79 -8.54 -10.30
CA GLY A 157 16.45 -7.47 -11.02
C GLY A 157 17.75 -7.94 -11.66
N VAL A 158 18.17 -7.27 -12.73
CA VAL A 158 19.42 -7.56 -13.42
C VAL A 158 20.20 -6.29 -13.65
N ASN A 159 21.51 -6.34 -13.41
CA ASN A 159 22.44 -5.27 -13.72
C ASN A 159 23.73 -5.81 -14.34
N PHE A 160 24.42 -4.93 -15.03
CA PHE A 160 25.71 -5.23 -15.64
C PHE A 160 26.74 -4.17 -15.22
N LYS A 161 27.96 -4.62 -14.93
CA LYS A 161 29.09 -3.76 -14.56
C LYS A 161 30.30 -4.16 -15.40
N ALA A 162 31.04 -3.19 -15.91
CA ALA A 162 32.29 -3.43 -16.61
C ALA A 162 33.34 -2.38 -16.21
N GLY A 163 34.58 -2.78 -16.22
CA GLY A 163 35.67 -1.90 -15.86
C GLY A 163 36.98 -2.24 -16.54
N ILE A 164 37.82 -1.25 -16.70
CA ILE A 164 39.17 -1.36 -17.23
C ILE A 164 40.14 -0.58 -16.35
N VAL A 165 41.29 -1.15 -16.09
CA VAL A 165 42.43 -0.44 -15.49
C VAL A 165 43.62 -0.57 -16.41
N TYR A 166 44.19 0.57 -16.76
CA TYR A 166 45.41 0.66 -17.57
C TYR A 166 46.58 1.16 -16.71
N ARG A 167 47.69 0.44 -16.77
CA ARG A 167 48.94 0.75 -16.03
C ARG A 167 50.05 1.05 -17.03
N PRO A 168 50.18 2.32 -17.47
CA PRO A 168 51.25 2.73 -18.40
C PRO A 168 52.63 2.60 -17.83
N THR A 169 52.80 2.90 -16.55
CA THR A 169 54.08 2.81 -15.82
C THR A 169 53.91 2.13 -14.47
N ALA A 170 54.99 1.78 -13.78
CA ALA A 170 54.93 1.17 -12.45
C ALA A 170 54.16 2.00 -11.42
N ASN A 171 54.22 3.32 -11.57
CA ASN A 171 53.71 4.28 -10.58
C ASN A 171 52.33 4.88 -10.97
N LEU A 172 51.85 4.66 -12.20
CA LEU A 172 50.60 5.26 -12.67
C LEU A 172 49.59 4.19 -13.04
N ARG A 173 48.36 4.33 -12.53
CA ARG A 173 47.18 3.50 -12.88
C ARG A 173 46.00 4.38 -13.23
N LEU A 174 45.39 4.16 -14.34
CA LEU A 174 44.17 4.83 -14.82
C LEU A 174 43.05 3.80 -14.88
N GLY A 175 41.91 4.13 -14.32
CA GLY A 175 40.76 3.23 -14.29
C GLY A 175 39.47 3.91 -14.78
N ALA A 176 38.67 3.18 -15.46
CA ALA A 176 37.31 3.56 -15.83
C ALA A 176 36.33 2.39 -15.58
N ALA A 177 35.14 2.70 -15.14
CA ALA A 177 34.07 1.72 -14.94
C ALA A 177 32.72 2.26 -15.38
N ILE A 178 31.88 1.37 -15.86
CA ILE A 178 30.51 1.62 -16.24
C ILE A 178 29.58 0.67 -15.48
N HIS A 179 28.49 1.20 -14.98
CA HIS A 179 27.40 0.43 -14.34
C HIS A 179 26.10 0.74 -15.05
N THR A 180 25.32 -0.28 -15.37
CA THR A 180 23.94 -0.07 -15.78
C THR A 180 23.05 0.11 -14.54
N PRO A 181 21.91 0.81 -14.66
CA PRO A 181 20.84 0.70 -13.69
C PRO A 181 20.43 -0.76 -13.50
N THR A 182 19.86 -1.09 -12.34
CA THR A 182 19.22 -2.40 -12.13
C THR A 182 17.81 -2.34 -12.72
N TYR A 183 17.52 -3.21 -13.65
CA TYR A 183 16.18 -3.37 -14.23
C TYR A 183 15.42 -4.39 -13.42
N TYR A 184 14.35 -3.95 -12.74
CA TYR A 184 13.52 -4.79 -11.89
C TYR A 184 12.23 -5.19 -12.58
N SER A 185 11.84 -6.45 -12.37
CA SER A 185 10.48 -6.94 -12.55
C SER A 185 9.92 -7.27 -11.17
N LEU A 186 8.94 -6.50 -10.70
CA LEU A 186 8.38 -6.59 -9.36
C LEU A 186 6.88 -6.87 -9.44
N ASP A 187 6.44 -7.85 -8.64
CA ASP A 187 5.04 -8.18 -8.44
C ASP A 187 4.60 -7.70 -7.06
N ARG A 188 3.41 -7.10 -7.01
CA ARG A 188 2.76 -6.66 -5.78
C ARG A 188 1.48 -7.47 -5.55
N LYS A 189 1.41 -8.10 -4.37
CA LYS A 189 0.26 -8.88 -3.90
C LYS A 189 -0.35 -8.28 -2.63
#